data_3fd3b06ab9e14a713a2e40a7d7fca761
#
_entry.id   3fd3b06ab9e14a713a2e40a7d7fca761
#
_cell.length_a   1.000
_cell.length_b   1.000
_cell.length_c   1.000
_cell.angle_alpha   90.00
_cell.angle_beta   90.00
_cell.angle_gamma   90.00
#
_symmetry.space_group_name_H-M   'P 1'
#
loop_
_entity.id
_entity.type
_entity.pdbx_description
1 polymer ?
#
loop_
_entity_poly.entity_id
_entity_poly.type
_entity_poly.pdbx_seq_one_letter_code
_entity_poly.pdbx_strand_id
1 'polypeptide(L)'
;GKHCGNPYECGFLAYCQSQEPQAEQPIKWLPGRLSNGLQAHIDAHGLTELRDVPDELLNDKQQRVKAVTLSGKPYFDQRAAAQALAAYKLPAYFLDFETIQFAVPIWKGTRPYQQIPFQFSVHRLSRTGKLDQRAFLDVTGNDPSKAFAEALIAACGERGPIFVYNAGFETARIRDLSERFPRMAKSLLALNERVVDLLPVARDHYYHPSQQGSWSIKAVLPALCPDLDYGDLDGVQDGGMAMDAFLEALAPQTSKARKSEIEQQLLTYCALDTYAMVRLWSVFTGSALKI
;
A
#
# COMPACT_ATOMS: atom_id res chain seq x y z
N GLY A 1 -26.90 -3.73 -5.59
CA GLY A 1 -27.33 -4.88 -4.77
C GLY A 1 -26.15 -5.77 -4.39
N LYS A 2 -26.37 -6.82 -3.58
CA LYS A 2 -25.30 -7.73 -3.07
C LYS A 2 -24.44 -8.38 -4.19
N HIS A 3 -24.97 -8.49 -5.41
CA HIS A 3 -24.27 -9.01 -6.58
C HIS A 3 -23.34 -7.99 -7.27
N CYS A 4 -23.44 -6.70 -6.93
CA CYS A 4 -22.65 -5.66 -7.61
C CYS A 4 -21.16 -5.69 -7.26
N GLY A 5 -20.76 -6.40 -6.21
CA GLY A 5 -19.36 -6.61 -5.81
C GLY A 5 -18.96 -8.08 -5.72
N ASN A 6 -19.74 -9.03 -6.26
CA ASN A 6 -19.48 -10.44 -6.13
C ASN A 6 -19.77 -11.21 -7.44
N PRO A 7 -18.77 -11.92 -8.04
CA PRO A 7 -17.37 -12.06 -7.60
C PRO A 7 -16.48 -10.87 -7.96
N TYR A 8 -16.91 -10.00 -8.88
CA TYR A 8 -16.19 -8.82 -9.34
C TYR A 8 -17.08 -7.58 -9.25
N GLU A 9 -16.48 -6.42 -9.14
CA GLU A 9 -17.21 -5.16 -9.15
C GLU A 9 -17.94 -4.97 -10.50
N CYS A 10 -19.23 -4.64 -10.40
CA CYS A 10 -20.04 -4.37 -11.57
C CYS A 10 -19.60 -3.06 -12.23
N GLY A 11 -19.32 -3.07 -13.54
CA GLY A 11 -18.93 -1.88 -14.29
C GLY A 11 -19.96 -0.74 -14.29
N PHE A 12 -21.22 -1.02 -13.88
CA PHE A 12 -22.26 0.00 -13.71
C PHE A 12 -22.46 0.45 -12.27
N LEU A 13 -21.62 -0.03 -11.32
CA LEU A 13 -21.81 0.27 -9.90
C LEU A 13 -21.81 1.77 -9.61
N ALA A 14 -20.85 2.50 -10.15
CA ALA A 14 -20.75 3.95 -10.01
C ALA A 14 -22.00 4.68 -10.56
N TYR A 15 -22.50 4.26 -11.72
CA TYR A 15 -23.73 4.82 -12.28
C TYR A 15 -24.94 4.55 -11.39
N CYS A 16 -25.12 3.31 -10.93
CA CYS A 16 -26.24 2.99 -10.04
C CYS A 16 -26.15 3.78 -8.72
N GLN A 17 -24.95 3.88 -8.15
CA GLN A 17 -24.75 4.65 -6.92
C GLN A 17 -25.04 6.15 -7.11
N SER A 18 -24.75 6.73 -8.28
CA SER A 18 -25.07 8.13 -8.56
C SER A 18 -26.57 8.42 -8.63
N GLN A 19 -27.42 7.40 -8.81
CA GLN A 19 -28.88 7.54 -8.85
C GLN A 19 -29.54 7.39 -7.48
N GLU A 20 -28.78 6.93 -6.46
CA GLU A 20 -29.28 6.77 -5.10
C GLU A 20 -28.96 8.00 -4.25
N PRO A 21 -29.81 8.34 -3.25
CA PRO A 21 -29.47 9.38 -2.29
C PRO A 21 -28.13 9.06 -1.62
N GLN A 22 -27.17 9.99 -1.70
CA GLN A 22 -25.86 9.80 -1.10
C GLN A 22 -25.90 10.18 0.37
N ALA A 23 -25.48 9.26 1.23
CA ALA A 23 -25.26 9.56 2.63
C ALA A 23 -24.08 10.54 2.77
N GLU A 24 -24.21 11.51 3.66
CA GLU A 24 -23.14 12.49 3.96
C GLU A 24 -21.94 11.80 4.63
N GLN A 25 -22.22 10.89 5.56
CA GLN A 25 -21.24 10.09 6.30
C GLN A 25 -21.67 8.62 6.30
N PRO A 26 -21.44 7.91 5.18
CA PRO A 26 -22.03 6.60 4.94
C PRO A 26 -21.46 5.53 5.85
N ILE A 27 -22.32 4.58 6.25
CA ILE A 27 -21.96 3.40 7.07
C ILE A 27 -20.85 2.57 6.43
N LYS A 28 -20.70 2.58 5.11
CA LYS A 28 -19.60 1.88 4.40
C LYS A 28 -18.19 2.33 4.82
N TRP A 29 -18.07 3.46 5.53
CA TRP A 29 -16.80 3.90 6.12
C TRP A 29 -16.42 3.15 7.39
N LEU A 30 -17.34 2.33 7.98
CA LEU A 30 -16.98 1.46 9.09
C LEU A 30 -15.96 0.41 8.64
N PRO A 31 -14.84 0.27 9.37
CA PRO A 31 -13.77 -0.64 8.97
C PRO A 31 -14.11 -2.10 9.26
N GLY A 32 -13.52 -2.98 8.45
CA GLY A 32 -13.60 -4.41 8.64
C GLY A 32 -14.98 -5.01 8.30
N ARG A 33 -15.18 -6.26 8.72
CA ARG A 33 -16.46 -6.92 8.53
C ARG A 33 -17.45 -6.47 9.61
N LEU A 34 -18.65 -6.10 9.20
CA LEU A 34 -19.74 -5.83 10.13
C LEU A 34 -20.16 -7.13 10.84
N SER A 35 -20.46 -7.05 12.13
CA SER A 35 -21.04 -8.19 12.88
C SER A 35 -22.43 -8.52 12.34
N ASN A 36 -22.87 -9.77 12.49
CA ASN A 36 -24.21 -10.16 12.05
C ASN A 36 -25.30 -9.32 12.73
N GLY A 37 -25.12 -8.97 14.01
CA GLY A 37 -26.05 -8.13 14.75
C GLY A 37 -26.13 -6.70 14.20
N LEU A 38 -24.96 -6.10 13.90
CA LEU A 38 -24.89 -4.78 13.29
C LEU A 38 -25.52 -4.77 11.89
N GLN A 39 -25.21 -5.77 11.06
CA GLN A 39 -25.79 -5.88 9.72
C GLN A 39 -27.33 -6.04 9.78
N ALA A 40 -27.82 -6.91 10.66
CA ALA A 40 -29.26 -7.10 10.84
C ALA A 40 -29.95 -5.81 11.30
N HIS A 41 -29.32 -5.05 12.20
CA HIS A 41 -29.85 -3.77 12.67
C HIS A 41 -29.92 -2.72 11.55
N ILE A 42 -28.84 -2.61 10.76
CA ILE A 42 -28.79 -1.72 9.58
C ILE A 42 -29.90 -2.07 8.59
N ASP A 43 -30.02 -3.36 8.25
CA ASP A 43 -31.01 -3.83 7.28
C ASP A 43 -32.45 -3.61 7.77
N ALA A 44 -32.73 -3.86 9.07
CA ALA A 44 -34.05 -3.71 9.66
C ALA A 44 -34.55 -2.25 9.73
N HIS A 45 -33.62 -1.29 9.90
CA HIS A 45 -33.95 0.13 10.05
C HIS A 45 -33.63 0.95 8.81
N GLY A 46 -33.08 0.33 7.74
CA GLY A 46 -32.70 1.02 6.50
C GLY A 46 -31.65 2.11 6.73
N LEU A 47 -30.70 1.89 7.65
CA LEU A 47 -29.72 2.90 8.01
C LEU A 47 -28.70 3.09 6.90
N THR A 48 -28.33 4.35 6.63
CA THR A 48 -27.30 4.73 5.65
C THR A 48 -26.21 5.60 6.26
N GLU A 49 -26.49 6.31 7.35
CA GLU A 49 -25.60 7.27 7.99
C GLU A 49 -24.92 6.71 9.23
N LEU A 50 -23.64 7.04 9.42
CA LEU A 50 -22.86 6.65 10.60
C LEU A 50 -23.51 7.14 11.91
N ARG A 51 -24.09 8.35 11.88
CA ARG A 51 -24.68 8.96 13.07
C ARG A 51 -25.81 8.12 13.66
N ASP A 52 -26.54 7.39 12.83
CA ASP A 52 -27.72 6.61 13.20
C ASP A 52 -27.37 5.21 13.71
N VAL A 53 -26.14 4.79 13.61
CA VAL A 53 -25.68 3.46 14.07
C VAL A 53 -25.44 3.50 15.59
N PRO A 54 -26.07 2.64 16.41
CA PRO A 54 -25.83 2.55 17.85
C PRO A 54 -24.38 2.17 18.19
N ASP A 55 -23.76 2.87 19.15
CA ASP A 55 -22.36 2.64 19.53
C ASP A 55 -22.12 1.25 20.14
N GLU A 56 -23.12 0.69 20.84
CA GLU A 56 -23.07 -0.63 21.46
C GLU A 56 -22.96 -1.78 20.45
N LEU A 57 -23.30 -1.54 19.18
CA LEU A 57 -23.14 -2.52 18.08
C LEU A 57 -21.76 -2.43 17.40
N LEU A 58 -20.97 -1.42 17.73
CA LEU A 58 -19.68 -1.14 17.13
C LEU A 58 -18.53 -1.66 17.99
N ASN A 59 -17.49 -2.21 17.35
CA ASN A 59 -16.22 -2.46 18.02
C ASN A 59 -15.40 -1.17 18.18
N ASP A 60 -14.34 -1.21 19.01
CA ASP A 60 -13.53 -0.03 19.35
C ASP A 60 -13.03 0.76 18.14
N LYS A 61 -12.62 0.08 17.05
CA LYS A 61 -12.15 0.74 15.82
C LYS A 61 -13.29 1.42 15.08
N GLN A 62 -14.43 0.77 15.02
CA GLN A 62 -15.64 1.31 14.39
C GLN A 62 -16.18 2.50 15.18
N GLN A 63 -16.19 2.43 16.52
CA GLN A 63 -16.54 3.56 17.38
C GLN A 63 -15.60 4.75 17.16
N ARG A 64 -14.28 4.50 17.09
CA ARG A 64 -13.29 5.53 16.77
C ARG A 64 -13.56 6.20 15.43
N VAL A 65 -13.78 5.41 14.37
CA VAL A 65 -14.10 5.94 13.03
C VAL A 65 -15.35 6.81 13.08
N LYS A 66 -16.43 6.32 13.71
CA LYS A 66 -17.67 7.08 13.87
C LYS A 66 -17.43 8.38 14.63
N ALA A 67 -16.80 8.33 15.81
CA ALA A 67 -16.57 9.51 16.67
C ALA A 67 -15.70 10.57 15.96
N VAL A 68 -14.63 10.15 15.29
CA VAL A 68 -13.73 11.05 14.54
C VAL A 68 -14.45 11.65 13.34
N THR A 69 -15.20 10.85 12.59
CA THR A 69 -15.95 11.31 11.42
C THR A 69 -16.99 12.35 11.83
N LEU A 70 -17.79 12.08 12.88
CA LEU A 70 -18.83 12.99 13.36
C LEU A 70 -18.29 14.27 14.00
N SER A 71 -17.17 14.17 14.74
CA SER A 71 -16.57 15.34 15.41
C SER A 71 -15.71 16.20 14.50
N GLY A 72 -15.26 15.66 13.35
CA GLY A 72 -14.28 16.32 12.47
C GLY A 72 -12.87 16.42 13.07
N LYS A 73 -12.62 15.86 14.26
CA LYS A 73 -11.34 15.95 14.96
C LYS A 73 -10.52 14.68 14.78
N PRO A 74 -9.28 14.74 14.27
CA PRO A 74 -8.45 13.56 14.08
C PRO A 74 -8.11 12.88 15.41
N TYR A 75 -7.95 11.58 15.38
CA TYR A 75 -7.38 10.77 16.45
C TYR A 75 -5.92 10.49 16.16
N PHE A 76 -5.02 10.76 17.10
CA PHE A 76 -3.63 10.37 17.00
C PHE A 76 -3.04 10.08 18.38
N ASP A 77 -2.72 8.81 18.65
CA ASP A 77 -1.92 8.40 19.80
C ASP A 77 -0.45 8.26 19.38
N GLN A 78 0.23 9.41 19.27
CA GLN A 78 1.64 9.45 18.86
C GLN A 78 2.55 8.67 19.82
N ARG A 79 2.23 8.67 21.12
CA ARG A 79 3.04 7.97 22.14
C ARG A 79 2.98 6.45 21.91
N ALA A 80 1.80 5.90 21.73
CA ALA A 80 1.63 4.46 21.46
C ALA A 80 2.21 4.07 20.11
N ALA A 81 2.05 4.90 19.06
CA ALA A 81 2.67 4.69 17.75
C ALA A 81 4.21 4.64 17.86
N ALA A 82 4.81 5.60 18.58
CA ALA A 82 6.27 5.62 18.82
C ALA A 82 6.73 4.39 19.61
N GLN A 83 5.96 3.95 20.61
CA GLN A 83 6.26 2.76 21.40
C GLN A 83 6.20 1.48 20.56
N ALA A 84 5.23 1.35 19.67
CA ALA A 84 5.10 0.21 18.76
C ALA A 84 6.33 0.07 17.83
N LEU A 85 6.98 1.19 17.49
CA LEU A 85 8.16 1.23 16.62
C LEU A 85 9.50 1.26 17.38
N ALA A 86 9.50 1.40 18.72
CA ALA A 86 10.69 1.64 19.52
C ALA A 86 11.75 0.51 19.47
N ALA A 87 11.33 -0.73 19.21
CA ALA A 87 12.22 -1.90 19.08
C ALA A 87 13.06 -1.86 17.79
N TYR A 88 12.61 -1.18 16.75
CA TYR A 88 13.22 -1.19 15.43
C TYR A 88 14.26 -0.08 15.29
N LYS A 89 15.53 -0.47 15.28
CA LYS A 89 16.67 0.47 15.27
C LYS A 89 17.21 0.70 13.88
N LEU A 90 17.80 1.88 13.66
CA LEU A 90 18.50 2.23 12.43
C LEU A 90 19.81 1.41 12.25
N PRO A 91 20.26 1.12 11.02
CA PRO A 91 19.63 1.56 9.78
C PRO A 91 18.30 0.87 9.54
N ALA A 92 17.38 1.57 8.85
CA ALA A 92 16.09 1.05 8.46
C ALA A 92 15.91 1.18 6.95
N TYR A 93 15.12 0.28 6.37
CA TYR A 93 14.79 0.26 4.95
C TYR A 93 13.28 0.40 4.81
N PHE A 94 12.83 1.06 3.74
CA PHE A 94 11.42 1.25 3.40
C PHE A 94 11.26 0.74 1.98
N LEU A 95 10.47 -0.31 1.81
CA LEU A 95 10.43 -1.12 0.60
C LEU A 95 9.02 -1.18 0.04
N ASP A 96 8.93 -1.06 -1.30
CA ASP A 96 7.70 -1.26 -2.04
C ASP A 96 7.98 -1.92 -3.39
N PHE A 97 6.99 -2.69 -3.92
CA PHE A 97 7.08 -3.48 -5.16
C PHE A 97 5.97 -3.15 -6.13
N GLU A 98 6.34 -3.11 -7.43
CA GLU A 98 5.37 -3.18 -8.51
C GLU A 98 5.44 -4.54 -9.21
N THR A 99 4.27 -5.10 -9.53
CA THR A 99 4.15 -6.43 -10.12
C THR A 99 3.29 -6.41 -11.38
N ILE A 100 3.60 -7.37 -12.27
CA ILE A 100 2.77 -7.69 -13.42
C ILE A 100 2.25 -9.11 -13.32
N GLN A 101 1.06 -9.36 -13.85
CA GLN A 101 0.47 -10.69 -13.94
C GLN A 101 -0.14 -10.90 -15.33
N PHE A 102 -0.06 -12.14 -15.82
CA PHE A 102 -0.60 -12.51 -17.12
C PHE A 102 -1.58 -13.67 -16.96
N ALA A 103 -2.74 -13.58 -17.63
CA ALA A 103 -3.67 -14.71 -17.71
C ALA A 103 -3.04 -15.91 -18.44
N VAL A 104 -2.27 -15.62 -19.50
CA VAL A 104 -1.45 -16.60 -20.20
C VAL A 104 0.01 -16.28 -19.90
N PRO A 105 0.74 -17.15 -19.17
CA PRO A 105 2.13 -16.92 -18.83
C PRO A 105 3.02 -16.70 -20.05
N ILE A 106 3.82 -15.64 -20.05
CA ILE A 106 4.75 -15.33 -21.15
C ILE A 106 6.19 -15.74 -20.84
N TRP A 107 6.51 -15.99 -19.58
CA TRP A 107 7.84 -16.42 -19.16
C TRP A 107 7.84 -17.87 -18.68
N LYS A 108 8.87 -18.62 -19.04
CA LYS A 108 9.02 -20.03 -18.67
C LYS A 108 9.04 -20.21 -17.14
N GLY A 109 8.25 -21.16 -16.65
CA GLY A 109 8.19 -21.50 -15.23
C GLY A 109 7.33 -20.53 -14.40
N THR A 110 6.53 -19.68 -15.05
CA THR A 110 5.47 -18.90 -14.42
C THR A 110 4.10 -19.55 -14.62
N ARG A 111 3.12 -19.17 -13.80
CA ARG A 111 1.74 -19.70 -13.85
C ARG A 111 0.73 -18.57 -14.12
N PRO A 112 -0.49 -18.90 -14.59
CA PRO A 112 -1.56 -17.91 -14.78
C PRO A 112 -1.76 -17.06 -13.53
N TYR A 113 -1.91 -15.74 -13.74
CA TYR A 113 -2.13 -14.73 -12.70
C TYR A 113 -1.06 -14.69 -11.59
N GLN A 114 0.12 -15.27 -11.84
CA GLN A 114 1.24 -15.12 -10.92
C GLN A 114 1.73 -13.67 -10.96
N GLN A 115 1.78 -13.04 -9.80
CA GLN A 115 2.35 -11.71 -9.66
C GLN A 115 3.87 -11.78 -9.73
N ILE A 116 4.44 -11.21 -10.77
CA ILE A 116 5.89 -11.18 -11.02
C ILE A 116 6.38 -9.76 -10.75
N PRO A 117 7.24 -9.54 -9.75
CA PRO A 117 7.78 -8.22 -9.47
C PRO A 117 8.74 -7.79 -10.59
N PHE A 118 8.51 -6.60 -11.13
CA PHE A 118 9.32 -5.98 -12.18
C PHE A 118 10.02 -4.70 -11.72
N GLN A 119 9.58 -4.14 -10.60
CA GLN A 119 10.12 -2.93 -10.01
C GLN A 119 10.12 -2.99 -8.49
N PHE A 120 11.13 -2.37 -7.87
CA PHE A 120 11.09 -1.96 -6.47
C PHE A 120 11.72 -0.58 -6.27
N SER A 121 11.33 0.07 -5.19
CA SER A 121 12.05 1.17 -4.56
C SER A 121 12.43 0.79 -3.13
N VAL A 122 13.60 1.24 -2.69
CA VAL A 122 14.07 1.13 -1.31
C VAL A 122 14.64 2.47 -0.86
N HIS A 123 14.00 3.11 0.11
CA HIS A 123 14.66 4.17 0.88
C HIS A 123 15.38 3.56 2.07
N ARG A 124 16.63 3.97 2.28
CA ARG A 124 17.43 3.56 3.42
C ARG A 124 17.72 4.76 4.31
N LEU A 125 17.28 4.69 5.56
CA LEU A 125 17.61 5.67 6.60
C LEU A 125 18.77 5.14 7.43
N SER A 126 19.92 5.81 7.35
CA SER A 126 21.15 5.44 8.05
C SER A 126 21.08 5.78 9.55
N ARG A 127 22.01 5.27 10.35
CA ARG A 127 22.17 5.63 11.77
C ARG A 127 22.47 7.11 12.01
N THR A 128 23.02 7.80 11.03
CA THR A 128 23.32 9.23 11.10
C THR A 128 22.18 10.12 10.62
N GLY A 129 21.03 9.51 10.23
CA GLY A 129 19.89 10.23 9.69
C GLY A 129 19.98 10.55 8.20
N LYS A 130 21.04 10.09 7.49
CA LYS A 130 21.13 10.25 6.04
C LYS A 130 20.13 9.30 5.37
N LEU A 131 19.34 9.85 4.45
CA LEU A 131 18.44 9.12 3.58
C LEU A 131 19.11 8.90 2.22
N ASP A 132 19.11 7.66 1.73
CA ASP A 132 19.49 7.30 0.37
C ASP A 132 18.40 6.40 -0.26
N GLN A 133 18.28 6.40 -1.59
CA GLN A 133 17.28 5.65 -2.34
C GLN A 133 17.98 4.77 -3.37
N ARG A 134 17.46 3.54 -3.53
CA ARG A 134 17.85 2.59 -4.57
C ARG A 134 16.59 2.07 -5.24
N ALA A 135 16.68 1.82 -6.53
CA ALA A 135 15.57 1.28 -7.30
C ALA A 135 16.05 0.17 -8.23
N PHE A 136 15.13 -0.68 -8.62
CA PHE A 136 15.23 -1.61 -9.73
C PHE A 136 14.00 -1.44 -10.59
N LEU A 137 14.17 -1.44 -11.90
CA LEU A 137 13.09 -1.47 -12.89
C LEU A 137 13.58 -2.27 -14.09
N ASP A 138 12.80 -3.23 -14.56
CA ASP A 138 13.05 -3.96 -15.78
C ASP A 138 11.83 -3.88 -16.71
N VAL A 139 11.98 -3.17 -17.80
CA VAL A 139 10.99 -3.03 -18.88
C VAL A 139 11.54 -3.59 -20.21
N THR A 140 12.47 -4.54 -20.14
CA THR A 140 13.08 -5.16 -21.33
C THR A 140 12.16 -6.17 -22.03
N GLY A 141 11.15 -6.69 -21.30
CA GLY A 141 10.30 -7.78 -21.77
C GLY A 141 10.82 -9.19 -21.43
N ASN A 142 12.06 -9.31 -20.95
CA ASN A 142 12.57 -10.55 -20.40
C ASN A 142 11.99 -10.80 -19.01
N ASP A 143 12.15 -12.03 -18.50
CA ASP A 143 11.76 -12.35 -17.14
C ASP A 143 12.62 -11.58 -16.11
N PRO A 144 12.05 -10.62 -15.37
CA PRO A 144 12.83 -9.78 -14.47
C PRO A 144 13.20 -10.48 -13.14
N SER A 145 12.57 -11.61 -12.83
CA SER A 145 12.54 -12.20 -11.48
C SER A 145 13.91 -12.46 -10.89
N LYS A 146 14.88 -12.93 -11.69
CA LYS A 146 16.23 -13.25 -11.19
C LYS A 146 17.01 -11.97 -10.89
N ALA A 147 17.04 -11.03 -11.83
CA ALA A 147 17.73 -9.76 -11.66
C ALA A 147 17.11 -8.93 -10.53
N PHE A 148 15.78 -8.96 -10.43
CA PHE A 148 15.04 -8.36 -9.32
C PHE A 148 15.49 -8.92 -7.96
N ALA A 149 15.54 -10.26 -7.82
CA ALA A 149 15.93 -10.91 -6.57
C ALA A 149 17.38 -10.57 -6.15
N GLU A 150 18.31 -10.59 -7.11
CA GLU A 150 19.72 -10.21 -6.88
C GLU A 150 19.85 -8.74 -6.45
N ALA A 151 19.15 -7.82 -7.14
CA ALA A 151 19.15 -6.41 -6.83
C ALA A 151 18.50 -6.12 -5.47
N LEU A 152 17.39 -6.79 -5.12
CA LEU A 152 16.69 -6.63 -3.85
C LEU A 152 17.58 -7.02 -2.66
N ILE A 153 18.23 -8.17 -2.73
CA ILE A 153 19.18 -8.63 -1.70
C ILE A 153 20.28 -7.59 -1.48
N ALA A 154 20.85 -7.06 -2.57
CA ALA A 154 21.89 -6.04 -2.50
C ALA A 154 21.37 -4.70 -1.94
N ALA A 155 20.12 -4.31 -2.27
CA ALA A 155 19.55 -3.04 -1.84
C ALA A 155 19.23 -3.01 -0.35
N CYS A 156 18.69 -4.10 0.21
CA CYS A 156 18.22 -4.16 1.60
C CYS A 156 19.32 -4.50 2.62
N GLY A 157 20.53 -4.87 2.17
CA GLY A 157 21.64 -5.22 3.06
C GLY A 157 21.27 -6.34 4.05
N GLU A 158 22.13 -6.54 5.07
CA GLU A 158 22.01 -7.70 5.97
C GLU A 158 21.32 -7.41 7.32
N ARG A 159 21.19 -6.15 7.73
CA ARG A 159 20.76 -5.76 9.08
C ARG A 159 19.80 -4.58 9.07
N GLY A 160 18.91 -4.54 10.07
CA GLY A 160 17.93 -3.49 10.29
C GLY A 160 16.54 -3.87 9.79
N PRO A 161 15.47 -3.25 10.28
CA PRO A 161 14.11 -3.51 9.85
C PRO A 161 13.90 -3.10 8.38
N ILE A 162 13.00 -3.82 7.72
CA ILE A 162 12.49 -3.49 6.38
C ILE A 162 11.01 -3.14 6.57
N PHE A 163 10.72 -1.85 6.58
CA PHE A 163 9.35 -1.35 6.68
C PHE A 163 8.66 -1.46 5.32
N VAL A 164 7.44 -1.95 5.36
CA VAL A 164 6.51 -2.03 4.23
C VAL A 164 5.14 -1.55 4.68
N TYR A 165 4.22 -1.36 3.74
CA TYR A 165 2.86 -0.98 4.07
C TYR A 165 1.89 -2.05 3.53
N ASN A 166 1.29 -2.86 4.45
CA ASN A 166 0.54 -4.08 4.15
C ASN A 166 1.43 -5.26 3.73
N ALA A 167 2.27 -5.71 4.66
CA ALA A 167 3.36 -6.68 4.48
C ALA A 167 3.01 -8.01 3.78
N GLY A 168 1.72 -8.36 3.71
CA GLY A 168 1.29 -9.61 3.09
C GLY A 168 1.69 -9.73 1.62
N PHE A 169 1.74 -8.59 0.93
CA PHE A 169 2.09 -8.55 -0.49
C PHE A 169 3.59 -8.81 -0.72
N GLU A 170 4.47 -8.01 -0.12
CA GLU A 170 5.92 -8.11 -0.31
C GLU A 170 6.47 -9.43 0.19
N THR A 171 6.02 -9.87 1.38
CA THR A 171 6.47 -11.14 1.97
C THR A 171 6.10 -12.34 1.11
N ALA A 172 4.92 -12.32 0.48
CA ALA A 172 4.52 -13.38 -0.44
C ALA A 172 5.39 -13.39 -1.72
N ARG A 173 5.66 -12.21 -2.29
CA ARG A 173 6.54 -12.11 -3.49
C ARG A 173 7.96 -12.53 -3.20
N ILE A 174 8.52 -12.15 -2.06
CA ILE A 174 9.87 -12.60 -1.63
C ILE A 174 9.90 -14.13 -1.46
N ARG A 175 8.83 -14.73 -0.92
CA ARG A 175 8.72 -16.19 -0.79
C ARG A 175 8.64 -16.86 -2.16
N ASP A 176 7.79 -16.37 -3.07
CA ASP A 176 7.71 -16.90 -4.45
C ASP A 176 9.08 -16.87 -5.14
N LEU A 177 9.85 -15.79 -4.96
CA LEU A 177 11.23 -15.69 -5.47
C LEU A 177 12.17 -16.70 -4.82
N SER A 178 12.06 -16.93 -3.51
CA SER A 178 12.90 -17.90 -2.79
C SER A 178 12.66 -19.33 -3.25
N GLU A 179 11.41 -19.69 -3.55
CA GLU A 179 11.03 -20.99 -4.10
C GLU A 179 11.56 -21.17 -5.54
N ARG A 180 11.46 -20.10 -6.34
CA ARG A 180 11.90 -20.11 -7.74
C ARG A 180 13.42 -20.15 -7.88
N PHE A 181 14.17 -19.53 -6.95
CA PHE A 181 15.62 -19.43 -6.98
C PHE A 181 16.27 -20.00 -5.72
N PRO A 182 16.38 -21.34 -5.58
CA PRO A 182 16.88 -21.99 -4.35
C PRO A 182 18.27 -21.53 -3.90
N ARG A 183 19.14 -21.10 -4.85
CA ARG A 183 20.47 -20.57 -4.50
C ARG A 183 20.42 -19.25 -3.76
N MET A 184 19.35 -18.46 -3.91
CA MET A 184 19.12 -17.19 -3.23
C MET A 184 18.14 -17.31 -2.06
N ALA A 185 17.52 -18.49 -1.85
CA ALA A 185 16.43 -18.69 -0.89
C ALA A 185 16.81 -18.22 0.51
N LYS A 186 18.00 -18.59 1.01
CA LYS A 186 18.46 -18.18 2.34
C LYS A 186 18.49 -16.65 2.51
N SER A 187 19.03 -15.94 1.53
CA SER A 187 19.13 -14.47 1.58
C SER A 187 17.76 -13.81 1.46
N LEU A 188 16.89 -14.31 0.56
CA LEU A 188 15.53 -13.81 0.38
C LEU A 188 14.68 -14.02 1.64
N LEU A 189 14.70 -15.22 2.22
CA LEU A 189 13.94 -15.50 3.46
C LEU A 189 14.46 -14.67 4.64
N ALA A 190 15.76 -14.40 4.72
CA ALA A 190 16.32 -13.50 5.72
C ALA A 190 15.82 -12.05 5.58
N LEU A 191 15.43 -11.59 4.37
CA LEU A 191 14.74 -10.32 4.21
C LEU A 191 13.33 -10.37 4.84
N ASN A 192 12.57 -11.44 4.60
CA ASN A 192 11.23 -11.61 5.17
C ASN A 192 11.21 -11.58 6.70
N GLU A 193 12.23 -12.14 7.35
CA GLU A 193 12.36 -12.12 8.82
C GLU A 193 12.54 -10.70 9.39
N ARG A 194 12.93 -9.75 8.57
CA ARG A 194 13.16 -8.34 8.92
C ARG A 194 12.02 -7.42 8.54
N VAL A 195 10.99 -7.94 7.84
CA VAL A 195 9.83 -7.13 7.40
C VAL A 195 9.00 -6.69 8.59
N VAL A 196 8.65 -5.42 8.61
CA VAL A 196 7.81 -4.78 9.63
C VAL A 196 6.69 -4.01 8.92
N ASP A 197 5.45 -4.31 9.26
CA ASP A 197 4.27 -3.68 8.65
C ASP A 197 3.91 -2.38 9.36
N LEU A 198 3.85 -1.26 8.62
CA LEU A 198 3.42 0.04 9.13
C LEU A 198 1.89 0.21 9.16
N LEU A 199 1.14 -0.57 8.38
CA LEU A 199 -0.32 -0.48 8.33
C LEU A 199 -0.98 -0.71 9.70
N PRO A 200 -0.61 -1.73 10.53
CA PRO A 200 -1.15 -1.87 11.87
C PRO A 200 -0.88 -0.66 12.76
N VAL A 201 0.32 -0.05 12.66
CA VAL A 201 0.65 1.15 13.45
C VAL A 201 -0.25 2.31 13.07
N ALA A 202 -0.43 2.57 11.77
CA ALA A 202 -1.36 3.59 11.29
C ALA A 202 -2.79 3.30 11.77
N ARG A 203 -3.28 2.07 11.58
CA ARG A 203 -4.65 1.68 11.88
C ARG A 203 -4.99 1.71 13.37
N ASP A 204 -4.04 1.40 14.22
CA ASP A 204 -4.29 1.31 15.66
C ASP A 204 -4.12 2.68 16.36
N HIS A 205 -3.30 3.57 15.80
CA HIS A 205 -2.91 4.81 16.48
C HIS A 205 -3.30 6.11 15.75
N TYR A 206 -3.79 6.03 14.51
CA TYR A 206 -4.16 7.22 13.76
C TYR A 206 -5.45 7.04 12.96
N TYR A 207 -6.29 8.07 12.95
CA TYR A 207 -7.42 8.19 12.03
C TYR A 207 -7.79 9.66 11.84
N HIS A 208 -8.01 10.06 10.59
CA HIS A 208 -8.47 11.40 10.19
C HIS A 208 -9.80 11.31 9.43
N PRO A 209 -10.73 12.28 9.55
CA PRO A 209 -12.02 12.25 8.85
C PRO A 209 -11.89 12.07 7.33
N SER A 210 -10.87 12.68 6.71
CA SER A 210 -10.62 12.57 5.25
C SER A 210 -10.29 11.15 4.77
N GLN A 211 -9.95 10.23 5.68
CA GLN A 211 -9.65 8.84 5.33
C GLN A 211 -10.89 8.02 4.95
N GLN A 212 -12.09 8.48 5.33
CA GLN A 212 -13.37 7.85 4.95
C GLN A 212 -13.38 6.31 5.17
N GLY A 213 -12.84 5.88 6.32
CA GLY A 213 -12.76 4.45 6.69
C GLY A 213 -11.56 3.68 6.11
N SER A 214 -10.70 4.31 5.31
CA SER A 214 -9.55 3.68 4.70
C SER A 214 -8.26 3.95 5.47
N TRP A 215 -7.39 2.94 5.60
CA TRP A 215 -6.00 3.08 6.04
C TRP A 215 -5.01 2.72 4.92
N SER A 216 -5.42 2.80 3.65
CA SER A 216 -4.43 2.74 2.57
C SER A 216 -3.41 3.86 2.73
N ILE A 217 -2.18 3.67 2.28
CA ILE A 217 -1.15 4.70 2.37
C ILE A 217 -1.60 6.01 1.70
N LYS A 218 -2.35 5.92 0.59
CA LYS A 218 -2.92 7.04 -0.15
C LYS A 218 -4.01 7.81 0.60
N ALA A 219 -4.66 7.18 1.60
CA ALA A 219 -5.62 7.85 2.46
C ALA A 219 -4.96 8.45 3.71
N VAL A 220 -3.91 7.81 4.24
CA VAL A 220 -3.22 8.22 5.47
C VAL A 220 -2.22 9.35 5.19
N LEU A 221 -1.46 9.24 4.10
CA LEU A 221 -0.37 10.16 3.78
C LEU A 221 -0.82 11.62 3.66
N PRO A 222 -1.84 11.99 2.84
CA PRO A 222 -2.24 13.39 2.68
C PRO A 222 -2.73 14.02 3.99
N ALA A 223 -3.30 13.20 4.88
CA ALA A 223 -3.79 13.69 6.16
C ALA A 223 -2.66 13.94 7.19
N LEU A 224 -1.55 13.20 7.13
CA LEU A 224 -0.39 13.34 8.01
C LEU A 224 0.72 14.19 7.41
N CYS A 225 0.88 14.19 6.11
CA CYS A 225 1.94 14.85 5.35
C CYS A 225 1.32 15.58 4.13
N PRO A 226 0.61 16.70 4.36
CA PRO A 226 -0.16 17.39 3.31
C PRO A 226 0.71 18.01 2.20
N ASP A 227 2.03 17.99 2.38
CA ASP A 227 3.03 18.39 1.39
C ASP A 227 3.38 17.27 0.38
N LEU A 228 2.74 16.09 0.50
CA LEU A 228 2.93 14.95 -0.38
C LEU A 228 1.58 14.47 -0.92
N ASP A 229 1.40 14.53 -2.24
CA ASP A 229 0.21 14.04 -2.91
C ASP A 229 0.59 13.22 -4.14
N TYR A 230 -0.07 12.06 -4.31
CA TYR A 230 0.04 11.22 -5.50
C TYR A 230 -0.59 11.89 -6.72
N GLY A 231 -1.55 12.80 -6.52
CA GLY A 231 -2.19 13.57 -7.57
C GLY A 231 -1.24 14.54 -8.31
N ASP A 232 -0.12 14.89 -7.69
CA ASP A 232 0.92 15.74 -8.29
C ASP A 232 1.84 14.97 -9.25
N LEU A 233 1.72 13.63 -9.32
CA LEU A 233 2.52 12.81 -10.22
C LEU A 233 2.00 12.86 -11.65
N ASP A 234 2.91 13.04 -12.61
CA ASP A 234 2.62 12.89 -14.02
C ASP A 234 2.54 11.40 -14.40
N GLY A 235 1.44 10.98 -15.02
CA GLY A 235 1.25 9.64 -15.55
C GLY A 235 0.84 8.63 -14.47
N VAL A 236 1.77 7.83 -13.96
CA VAL A 236 1.46 6.72 -13.04
C VAL A 236 1.16 7.24 -11.63
N GLN A 237 -0.07 6.96 -11.15
CA GLN A 237 -0.55 7.39 -9.82
C GLN A 237 -1.07 6.22 -8.95
N ASP A 238 -1.18 5.01 -9.53
CA ASP A 238 -1.57 3.80 -8.83
C ASP A 238 -0.99 2.53 -9.45
N GLY A 239 -1.09 1.39 -8.74
CA GLY A 239 -0.55 0.12 -9.19
C GLY A 239 -1.22 -0.44 -10.46
N GLY A 240 -2.49 -0.08 -10.75
CA GLY A 240 -3.16 -0.42 -12.00
C GLY A 240 -2.52 0.31 -13.17
N MET A 241 -2.34 1.62 -13.03
CA MET A 241 -1.62 2.46 -14.01
C MET A 241 -0.17 2.02 -14.17
N ALA A 242 0.50 1.54 -13.11
CA ALA A 242 1.85 0.99 -13.19
C ALA A 242 1.90 -0.28 -14.06
N MET A 243 0.92 -1.18 -13.93
CA MET A 243 0.80 -2.36 -14.80
C MET A 243 0.55 -1.97 -16.25
N ASP A 244 -0.36 -1.03 -16.51
CA ASP A 244 -0.67 -0.57 -17.86
C ASP A 244 0.54 0.10 -18.51
N ALA A 245 1.26 0.95 -17.77
CA ALA A 245 2.49 1.60 -18.21
C ALA A 245 3.60 0.56 -18.53
N PHE A 246 3.75 -0.47 -17.70
CA PHE A 246 4.67 -1.58 -17.98
C PHE A 246 4.31 -2.28 -19.29
N LEU A 247 3.03 -2.62 -19.52
CA LEU A 247 2.57 -3.25 -20.75
C LEU A 247 2.77 -2.35 -21.97
N GLU A 248 2.52 -1.05 -21.85
CA GLU A 248 2.80 -0.07 -22.90
C GLU A 248 4.30 -0.02 -23.23
N ALA A 249 5.17 -0.05 -22.21
CA ALA A 249 6.62 -0.05 -22.42
C ALA A 249 7.10 -1.30 -23.19
N LEU A 250 6.45 -2.45 -23.01
CA LEU A 250 6.78 -3.70 -23.73
C LEU A 250 6.22 -3.73 -25.17
N ALA A 251 5.24 -2.89 -25.49
CA ALA A 251 4.59 -2.95 -26.79
C ALA A 251 5.57 -2.57 -27.92
N PRO A 252 5.63 -3.35 -29.03
CA PRO A 252 6.60 -3.12 -30.11
C PRO A 252 6.49 -1.74 -30.77
N GLN A 253 5.30 -1.15 -30.76
CA GLN A 253 5.02 0.17 -31.34
C GLN A 253 5.43 1.34 -30.44
N THR A 254 5.76 1.11 -29.18
CA THR A 254 6.13 2.17 -28.25
C THR A 254 7.50 2.75 -28.61
N SER A 255 7.54 4.05 -28.87
CA SER A 255 8.76 4.75 -29.23
C SER A 255 9.78 4.76 -28.09
N LYS A 256 11.07 4.90 -28.40
CA LYS A 256 12.13 5.00 -27.39
C LYS A 256 11.90 6.17 -26.42
N ALA A 257 11.44 7.33 -26.94
CA ALA A 257 11.13 8.50 -26.12
C ALA A 257 10.01 8.18 -25.12
N ARG A 258 8.92 7.54 -25.57
CA ARG A 258 7.80 7.14 -24.70
C ARG A 258 8.21 6.09 -23.66
N LYS A 259 9.06 5.12 -24.04
CA LYS A 259 9.62 4.16 -23.07
C LYS A 259 10.41 4.84 -21.96
N SER A 260 11.26 5.80 -22.31
CA SER A 260 12.02 6.55 -21.31
C SER A 260 11.14 7.41 -20.39
N GLU A 261 10.06 7.98 -20.92
CA GLU A 261 9.05 8.69 -20.13
C GLU A 261 8.35 7.75 -19.14
N ILE A 262 7.90 6.57 -19.61
CA ILE A 262 7.28 5.53 -18.76
C ILE A 262 8.24 5.07 -17.67
N GLU A 263 9.51 4.80 -17.99
CA GLU A 263 10.53 4.44 -17.00
C GLU A 263 10.65 5.49 -15.91
N GLN A 264 10.69 6.77 -16.28
CA GLN A 264 10.76 7.86 -15.30
C GLN A 264 9.50 7.94 -14.43
N GLN A 265 8.30 7.80 -15.03
CA GLN A 265 7.03 7.81 -14.32
C GLN A 265 6.94 6.66 -13.30
N LEU A 266 7.31 5.44 -13.70
CA LEU A 266 7.34 4.25 -12.83
C LEU A 266 8.33 4.44 -11.67
N LEU A 267 9.55 4.91 -11.96
CA LEU A 267 10.57 5.15 -10.93
C LEU A 267 10.11 6.21 -9.93
N THR A 268 9.50 7.30 -10.39
CA THR A 268 9.02 8.38 -9.55
C THR A 268 7.87 7.92 -8.65
N TYR A 269 6.91 7.18 -9.20
CA TYR A 269 5.77 6.65 -8.45
C TYR A 269 6.21 5.71 -7.32
N CYS A 270 6.98 4.67 -7.62
CA CYS A 270 7.44 3.72 -6.61
C CYS A 270 8.40 4.35 -5.58
N ALA A 271 9.18 5.39 -5.99
CA ALA A 271 10.00 6.18 -5.07
C ALA A 271 9.12 6.98 -4.08
N LEU A 272 7.98 7.52 -4.54
CA LEU A 272 7.05 8.24 -3.67
C LEU A 272 6.43 7.30 -2.62
N ASP A 273 6.05 6.06 -2.98
CA ASP A 273 5.49 5.09 -2.03
C ASP A 273 6.47 4.80 -0.88
N THR A 274 7.74 4.56 -1.20
CA THR A 274 8.75 4.31 -0.17
C THR A 274 9.13 5.56 0.62
N TYR A 275 9.14 6.75 -0.01
CA TYR A 275 9.34 8.02 0.68
C TYR A 275 8.16 8.35 1.61
N ALA A 276 6.93 8.08 1.18
CA ALA A 276 5.74 8.20 2.00
C ALA A 276 5.86 7.39 3.30
N MET A 277 6.35 6.14 3.22
CA MET A 277 6.59 5.32 4.42
C MET A 277 7.66 5.92 5.33
N VAL A 278 8.74 6.52 4.80
CA VAL A 278 9.74 7.25 5.59
C VAL A 278 9.09 8.40 6.36
N ARG A 279 8.22 9.17 5.70
CA ARG A 279 7.52 10.31 6.29
C ARG A 279 6.54 9.85 7.38
N LEU A 280 5.74 8.81 7.12
CA LEU A 280 4.82 8.23 8.11
C LEU A 280 5.60 7.70 9.32
N TRP A 281 6.70 6.96 9.11
CA TRP A 281 7.55 6.49 10.20
C TRP A 281 8.11 7.65 11.05
N SER A 282 8.55 8.73 10.42
CA SER A 282 9.04 9.95 11.09
C SER A 282 7.96 10.56 11.98
N VAL A 283 6.73 10.71 11.47
CA VAL A 283 5.60 11.25 12.24
C VAL A 283 5.23 10.32 13.39
N PHE A 284 5.12 9.02 13.17
CA PHE A 284 4.76 8.05 14.20
C PHE A 284 5.80 7.95 15.31
N THR A 285 7.08 8.03 14.98
CA THR A 285 8.17 7.98 15.97
C THR A 285 8.46 9.32 16.62
N GLY A 286 7.98 10.43 16.07
CA GLY A 286 8.37 11.79 16.47
C GLY A 286 9.82 12.13 16.10
N SER A 287 10.44 11.38 15.20
CA SER A 287 11.84 11.56 14.81
C SER A 287 11.96 12.57 13.68
N ALA A 288 12.70 13.66 13.89
CA ALA A 288 12.96 14.62 12.82
C ALA A 288 13.87 13.97 11.73
N LEU A 289 13.44 14.01 10.48
CA LEU A 289 14.27 13.66 9.34
C LEU A 289 15.25 14.82 9.08
N LYS A 290 16.53 14.52 8.97
CA LYS A 290 17.53 15.46 8.45
C LYS A 290 17.52 15.34 6.92
N ILE A 291 16.56 15.99 6.28
CA ILE A 291 16.42 16.05 4.82
C ILE A 291 17.21 17.25 4.32
#